data_6321c516ec696f18f3053dd364371c4d
#
_entry.id   6321c516ec696f18f3053dd364371c4d
#
_cell.length_a   1.000
_cell.length_b   1.000
_cell.length_c   1.000
_cell.angle_alpha   90.00
_cell.angle_beta   90.00
_cell.angle_gamma   90.00
#
_symmetry.space_group_name_H-M   'P 1'
#
loop_
_entity.id
_entity.type
_entity.pdbx_description
1 polymer ?
#
loop_
_entity_poly.entity_id
_entity_poly.type
_entity_poly.pdbx_seq_one_letter_code
_entity_poly.pdbx_strand_id
1 'polypeptide(L)'
;MARPRDRSNRFLPEFVTREKNRHGNVRYRFRKKGLPSGYFKATLGTEDFRTEYHAFLNPSAEKPKIARSTAAPGSLDEALDRYMNPITRLGPSEITQQKVKAVLEDFRNGDETSGYRGTRMLRGINFESVDKILAKKRVKTGVGNKTKGGINAAIKLRKELVRFFDFCLKAGLCEVNPAAQSEKLKVAIGERTKGFHTWTEAEIQQYRDHHKLGTRERLAMELYLWTDQRRCDVFKMGKAQIVGGRIPVVQAKTGKALWVPLAPQLLEAIVAMPPHLTSPFCFIVSRKGTAYTKESFGNWFKDACVAAGLMHHNGHGLRKATLRRLAELGTANKPMKALSGQERDETLAIYTADADQKRLADQAITALARWEMQAKQEDRDGEYRFTAND
;
A
#
# COMPACT_ATOMS: atom_id res chain seq x y z
N MET A 1 5.50 24.53 -40.18
CA MET A 1 4.38 23.78 -40.79
C MET A 1 3.83 22.79 -39.77
N ALA A 2 2.53 22.83 -39.45
CA ALA A 2 1.89 21.87 -38.55
C ALA A 2 1.80 20.51 -39.25
N ARG A 3 2.15 19.42 -38.57
CA ARG A 3 1.96 18.05 -39.09
C ARG A 3 0.48 17.80 -39.41
N PRO A 4 0.16 17.16 -40.55
CA PRO A 4 -1.23 16.86 -40.90
C PRO A 4 -1.86 15.99 -39.81
N ARG A 5 -3.13 16.30 -39.48
CA ARG A 5 -3.91 15.50 -38.52
C ARG A 5 -4.08 14.07 -39.02
N ASP A 6 -3.85 13.08 -38.15
CA ASP A 6 -4.18 11.68 -38.40
C ASP A 6 -5.68 11.57 -38.79
N ARG A 7 -6.00 10.73 -39.80
CA ARG A 7 -7.36 10.51 -40.28
C ARG A 7 -8.35 10.18 -39.16
N SER A 8 -7.90 9.50 -38.09
CA SER A 8 -8.71 9.14 -36.93
C SER A 8 -9.12 10.33 -36.06
N ASN A 9 -8.49 11.49 -36.21
CA ASN A 9 -8.72 12.70 -35.41
C ASN A 9 -9.41 13.84 -36.20
N ARG A 10 -9.79 13.60 -37.47
CA ARG A 10 -10.30 14.62 -38.38
C ARG A 10 -11.61 15.27 -37.92
N PHE A 11 -12.44 14.52 -37.20
CA PHE A 11 -13.77 14.98 -36.73
C PHE A 11 -13.75 15.38 -35.23
N LEU A 12 -12.59 15.40 -34.59
CA LEU A 12 -12.49 15.82 -33.19
C LEU A 12 -12.32 17.36 -33.10
N PRO A 13 -12.77 17.97 -31.99
CA PRO A 13 -12.48 19.37 -31.72
C PRO A 13 -10.98 19.67 -31.79
N GLU A 14 -10.63 20.92 -32.02
CA GLU A 14 -9.21 21.32 -32.06
C GLU A 14 -8.49 20.94 -30.77
N PHE A 15 -7.21 20.57 -30.90
CA PHE A 15 -6.35 20.17 -29.78
C PHE A 15 -6.80 18.89 -29.03
N VAL A 16 -7.81 18.17 -29.53
CA VAL A 16 -8.26 16.88 -29.01
C VAL A 16 -7.73 15.76 -29.87
N THR A 17 -7.12 14.76 -29.22
CA THR A 17 -6.63 13.53 -29.87
C THR A 17 -7.30 12.31 -29.26
N ARG A 18 -7.53 11.29 -30.09
CA ARG A 18 -8.02 9.99 -29.69
C ARG A 18 -6.82 9.07 -29.43
N GLU A 19 -6.73 8.54 -28.22
CA GLU A 19 -5.65 7.61 -27.84
C GLU A 19 -6.26 6.32 -27.27
N LYS A 20 -5.60 5.18 -27.50
CA LYS A 20 -5.92 3.93 -26.82
C LYS A 20 -5.01 3.77 -25.60
N ASN A 21 -5.58 3.42 -24.46
CA ASN A 21 -4.76 3.05 -23.30
C ASN A 21 -4.20 1.63 -23.49
N ARG A 22 -3.32 1.20 -22.56
CA ARG A 22 -2.71 -0.15 -22.55
C ARG A 22 -3.71 -1.31 -22.50
N HIS A 23 -4.99 -1.05 -22.19
CA HIS A 23 -6.07 -2.03 -22.12
C HIS A 23 -7.00 -1.93 -23.34
N GLY A 24 -6.62 -1.19 -24.39
CA GLY A 24 -7.40 -1.03 -25.63
C GLY A 24 -8.54 -0.01 -25.52
N ASN A 25 -8.83 0.56 -24.34
CA ASN A 25 -9.91 1.52 -24.17
C ASN A 25 -9.56 2.87 -24.79
N VAL A 26 -10.53 3.43 -25.53
CA VAL A 26 -10.40 4.75 -26.15
C VAL A 26 -10.51 5.85 -25.11
N ARG A 27 -9.61 6.82 -25.21
CA ARG A 27 -9.63 8.06 -24.41
C ARG A 27 -9.42 9.24 -25.32
N TYR A 28 -9.96 10.38 -24.94
CA TYR A 28 -9.75 11.65 -25.60
C TYR A 28 -8.85 12.53 -24.74
N ARG A 29 -7.85 13.16 -25.37
CA ARG A 29 -6.87 14.01 -24.67
C ARG A 29 -6.84 15.38 -25.29
N PHE A 30 -6.92 16.42 -24.45
CA PHE A 30 -6.67 17.79 -24.84
C PHE A 30 -5.18 18.11 -24.72
N ARG A 31 -4.59 18.75 -25.75
CA ARG A 31 -3.19 19.20 -25.73
C ARG A 31 -3.02 20.41 -26.63
N LYS A 32 -2.81 21.60 -26.02
CA LYS A 32 -2.48 22.85 -26.70
C LYS A 32 -1.26 23.47 -26.03
N LYS A 33 -0.31 23.98 -26.81
CA LYS A 33 0.89 24.66 -26.28
C LYS A 33 0.48 25.87 -25.44
N GLY A 34 1.01 25.95 -24.22
CA GLY A 34 0.69 27.05 -23.29
C GLY A 34 -0.57 26.84 -22.43
N LEU A 35 -1.31 25.74 -22.62
CA LEU A 35 -2.47 25.40 -21.80
C LEU A 35 -2.28 24.05 -21.08
N PRO A 36 -2.97 23.83 -19.92
CA PRO A 36 -2.95 22.55 -19.23
C PRO A 36 -3.46 21.42 -20.13
N SER A 37 -2.75 20.30 -20.18
CA SER A 37 -3.20 19.12 -20.91
C SER A 37 -3.91 18.14 -19.98
N GLY A 38 -4.96 17.45 -20.47
CA GLY A 38 -5.71 16.49 -19.68
C GLY A 38 -6.53 15.52 -20.51
N TYR A 39 -7.11 14.51 -19.86
CA TYR A 39 -8.04 13.57 -20.47
C TYR A 39 -9.47 13.94 -20.14
N PHE A 40 -10.35 13.82 -21.14
CA PHE A 40 -11.79 13.98 -20.96
C PHE A 40 -12.34 12.81 -20.13
N LYS A 41 -13.25 13.15 -19.23
CA LYS A 41 -14.01 12.18 -18.43
C LYS A 41 -15.37 11.89 -19.08
N ALA A 42 -15.93 12.90 -19.71
CA ALA A 42 -17.21 12.83 -20.39
C ALA A 42 -17.10 12.10 -21.75
N THR A 43 -18.22 11.55 -22.20
CA THR A 43 -18.33 10.88 -23.50
C THR A 43 -18.34 11.89 -24.65
N LEU A 44 -17.61 11.62 -25.71
CA LEU A 44 -17.59 12.47 -26.89
C LEU A 44 -19.01 12.71 -27.44
N GLY A 45 -19.34 13.99 -27.72
CA GLY A 45 -20.63 14.41 -28.24
C GLY A 45 -21.66 14.81 -27.20
N THR A 46 -21.38 14.64 -25.90
CA THR A 46 -22.25 15.12 -24.81
C THR A 46 -21.98 16.58 -24.46
N GLU A 47 -22.93 17.22 -23.82
CA GLU A 47 -22.81 18.61 -23.31
C GLU A 47 -21.68 18.70 -22.25
N ASP A 48 -21.52 17.66 -21.43
CA ASP A 48 -20.43 17.58 -20.45
C ASP A 48 -19.07 17.58 -21.13
N PHE A 49 -18.93 16.92 -22.29
CA PHE A 49 -17.70 16.94 -23.07
C PHE A 49 -17.39 18.35 -23.59
N ARG A 50 -18.40 19.09 -24.05
CA ARG A 50 -18.25 20.49 -24.48
C ARG A 50 -17.81 21.37 -23.33
N THR A 51 -18.42 21.22 -22.17
CA THR A 51 -18.08 21.95 -20.94
C THR A 51 -16.63 21.68 -20.52
N GLU A 52 -16.18 20.41 -20.52
CA GLU A 52 -14.78 20.07 -20.24
C GLU A 52 -13.83 20.66 -21.30
N TYR A 53 -14.22 20.66 -22.57
CA TYR A 53 -13.43 21.23 -23.65
C TYR A 53 -13.23 22.75 -23.48
N HIS A 54 -14.29 23.49 -23.16
CA HIS A 54 -14.21 24.92 -22.87
C HIS A 54 -13.38 25.22 -21.62
N ALA A 55 -13.46 24.36 -20.60
CA ALA A 55 -12.63 24.48 -19.40
C ALA A 55 -11.12 24.28 -19.69
N PHE A 56 -10.76 23.42 -20.65
CA PHE A 56 -9.38 23.29 -21.12
C PHE A 56 -8.90 24.49 -21.94
N LEU A 57 -9.78 25.08 -22.74
CA LEU A 57 -9.44 26.27 -23.55
C LEU A 57 -9.28 27.53 -22.70
N ASN A 58 -10.06 27.67 -21.64
CA ASN A 58 -10.08 28.82 -20.74
C ASN A 58 -9.78 28.38 -19.30
N PRO A 59 -8.55 27.99 -18.95
CA PRO A 59 -8.23 27.54 -17.61
C PRO A 59 -8.33 28.64 -16.54
N SER A 60 -8.32 29.90 -16.94
CA SER A 60 -8.58 31.07 -16.08
C SER A 60 -10.07 31.39 -15.91
N ALA A 61 -10.98 30.80 -16.69
CA ALA A 61 -12.35 30.73 -16.27
C ALA A 61 -12.38 29.89 -15.00
N GLU A 62 -12.36 30.53 -13.85
CA GLU A 62 -12.57 29.87 -12.56
C GLU A 62 -13.74 28.91 -12.78
N LYS A 63 -13.51 27.61 -12.55
CA LYS A 63 -14.64 26.72 -12.22
C LYS A 63 -15.45 27.51 -11.24
N PRO A 64 -16.76 27.72 -11.44
CA PRO A 64 -17.53 28.42 -10.46
C PRO A 64 -17.21 27.73 -9.13
N LYS A 65 -16.34 28.35 -8.33
CA LYS A 65 -16.34 28.07 -6.91
C LYS A 65 -17.78 28.38 -6.57
N ILE A 66 -18.59 27.33 -6.38
CA ILE A 66 -19.83 27.48 -5.62
C ILE A 66 -19.31 28.22 -4.40
N ALA A 67 -19.58 29.54 -4.35
CA ALA A 67 -19.20 30.36 -3.22
C ALA A 67 -19.79 29.60 -2.04
N ARG A 68 -18.91 28.92 -1.26
CA ARG A 68 -19.33 28.24 -0.06
C ARG A 68 -19.96 29.35 0.75
N SER A 69 -21.28 29.34 0.84
CA SER A 69 -21.97 30.17 1.79
C SER A 69 -21.19 30.04 3.09
N THR A 70 -20.86 31.15 3.71
CA THR A 70 -20.18 31.16 5.03
C THR A 70 -20.86 30.09 5.85
N ALA A 71 -20.09 29.08 6.24
CA ALA A 71 -20.62 27.87 6.89
C ALA A 71 -21.42 28.32 8.11
N ALA A 72 -22.66 27.90 8.23
CA ALA A 72 -23.55 28.34 9.29
C ALA A 72 -22.89 27.96 10.66
N PRO A 73 -22.91 28.87 11.63
CA PRO A 73 -22.37 28.57 12.95
C PRO A 73 -22.94 27.28 13.55
N GLY A 74 -22.11 26.39 14.08
CA GLY A 74 -22.50 25.09 14.62
C GLY A 74 -22.81 24.01 13.57
N SER A 75 -22.61 24.29 12.28
CA SER A 75 -22.76 23.30 11.21
C SER A 75 -21.55 22.35 11.11
N LEU A 76 -21.79 21.21 10.48
CA LEU A 76 -20.71 20.26 10.18
C LEU A 76 -19.64 20.88 9.23
N ASP A 77 -20.03 21.77 8.34
CA ASP A 77 -19.12 22.51 7.46
C ASP A 77 -18.14 23.36 8.26
N GLU A 78 -18.65 24.21 9.16
CA GLU A 78 -17.80 25.04 10.01
C GLU A 78 -16.82 24.17 10.81
N ALA A 79 -17.32 23.12 11.45
CA ALA A 79 -16.50 22.27 12.31
C ALA A 79 -15.42 21.53 11.49
N LEU A 80 -15.75 21.00 10.31
CA LEU A 80 -14.78 20.33 9.46
C LEU A 80 -13.74 21.30 8.92
N ASP A 81 -14.13 22.51 8.51
CA ASP A 81 -13.21 23.53 8.03
C ASP A 81 -12.23 23.96 9.14
N ARG A 82 -12.72 24.14 10.38
CA ARG A 82 -11.87 24.40 11.57
C ARG A 82 -10.97 23.20 11.92
N TYR A 83 -11.46 21.96 11.77
CA TYR A 83 -10.68 20.76 12.03
C TYR A 83 -9.57 20.57 11.01
N MET A 84 -9.84 20.77 9.73
CA MET A 84 -8.88 20.61 8.65
C MET A 84 -7.88 21.76 8.52
N ASN A 85 -8.06 22.83 9.25
CA ASN A 85 -7.16 23.98 9.30
C ASN A 85 -6.59 24.19 10.73
N PRO A 86 -5.29 23.94 10.97
CA PRO A 86 -4.25 23.59 9.98
C PRO A 86 -4.32 22.13 9.53
N ILE A 87 -3.95 21.89 8.27
CA ILE A 87 -4.00 20.56 7.64
C ILE A 87 -3.09 19.53 8.34
N THR A 88 -2.05 19.97 9.03
CA THR A 88 -1.12 19.13 9.82
C THR A 88 -1.83 18.34 10.93
N ARG A 89 -3.02 18.78 11.37
CA ARG A 89 -3.87 18.06 12.33
C ARG A 89 -4.33 16.70 11.78
N LEU A 90 -4.45 16.58 10.47
CA LEU A 90 -4.87 15.35 9.79
C LEU A 90 -3.79 14.26 9.75
N GLY A 91 -2.54 14.58 10.07
CA GLY A 91 -1.47 13.59 10.16
C GLY A 91 -0.09 14.13 9.82
N PRO A 92 0.96 13.30 10.03
CA PRO A 92 2.35 13.75 9.95
C PRO A 92 2.88 13.89 8.51
N SER A 93 2.22 13.34 7.51
CA SER A 93 2.66 13.40 6.11
C SER A 93 1.54 13.85 5.18
N GLU A 94 1.89 14.52 4.10
CA GLU A 94 0.94 15.00 3.07
C GLU A 94 0.02 13.88 2.55
N ILE A 95 0.59 12.68 2.31
CA ILE A 95 -0.19 11.52 1.85
C ILE A 95 -1.23 11.11 2.88
N THR A 96 -0.88 11.16 4.18
CA THR A 96 -1.83 10.86 5.27
C THR A 96 -2.89 11.94 5.35
N GLN A 97 -2.49 13.20 5.30
CA GLN A 97 -3.39 14.36 5.32
C GLN A 97 -4.41 14.30 4.18
N GLN A 98 -3.96 14.06 2.96
CA GLN A 98 -4.83 13.91 1.79
C GLN A 98 -5.84 12.75 1.95
N LYS A 99 -5.37 11.60 2.47
CA LYS A 99 -6.25 10.43 2.70
C LYS A 99 -7.28 10.66 3.81
N VAL A 100 -6.91 11.34 4.88
CA VAL A 100 -7.83 11.69 5.96
C VAL A 100 -8.83 12.74 5.48
N LYS A 101 -8.34 13.78 4.79
CA LYS A 101 -9.18 14.80 4.17
C LYS A 101 -10.21 14.16 3.23
N ALA A 102 -9.79 13.25 2.35
CA ALA A 102 -10.72 12.58 1.44
C ALA A 102 -11.81 11.77 2.17
N VAL A 103 -11.49 11.14 3.31
CA VAL A 103 -12.48 10.41 4.13
C VAL A 103 -13.49 11.38 4.76
N LEU A 104 -13.03 12.52 5.28
CA LEU A 104 -13.88 13.52 5.90
C LEU A 104 -14.73 14.26 4.87
N GLU A 105 -14.17 14.54 3.68
CA GLU A 105 -14.95 15.14 2.57
C GLU A 105 -16.00 14.16 2.04
N ASP A 106 -15.71 12.86 1.94
CA ASP A 106 -16.70 11.84 1.58
C ASP A 106 -17.83 11.76 2.63
N PHE A 107 -17.50 11.89 3.92
CA PHE A 107 -18.50 12.03 4.98
C PHE A 107 -19.33 13.31 4.86
N ARG A 108 -18.70 14.46 4.62
CA ARG A 108 -19.34 15.76 4.41
C ARG A 108 -20.31 15.72 3.23
N ASN A 109 -19.86 15.21 2.10
CA ASN A 109 -20.63 15.21 0.84
C ASN A 109 -21.83 14.27 0.90
N GLY A 110 -21.79 13.23 1.72
CA GLY A 110 -22.85 12.25 1.79
C GLY A 110 -22.90 11.34 0.55
N ASP A 111 -24.10 10.92 0.22
CA ASP A 111 -24.39 10.08 -0.95
C ASP A 111 -25.77 10.48 -1.53
N GLU A 112 -26.15 9.86 -2.66
CA GLU A 112 -27.42 10.16 -3.36
C GLU A 112 -28.65 10.07 -2.46
N THR A 113 -28.64 9.17 -1.46
CA THR A 113 -29.77 8.98 -0.53
C THR A 113 -29.75 9.96 0.63
N SER A 114 -28.57 10.26 1.19
CA SER A 114 -28.44 11.12 2.38
C SER A 114 -28.24 12.59 2.04
N GLY A 115 -27.90 12.89 0.79
CA GLY A 115 -27.58 14.23 0.33
C GLY A 115 -26.33 14.81 1.03
N TYR A 116 -26.09 16.09 0.78
CA TYR A 116 -24.99 16.84 1.41
C TYR A 116 -25.22 17.00 2.91
N ARG A 117 -24.25 16.61 3.72
CA ARG A 117 -24.36 16.64 5.19
C ARG A 117 -23.77 17.90 5.83
N GLY A 118 -22.96 18.65 5.09
CA GLY A 118 -22.23 19.81 5.61
C GLY A 118 -23.09 20.85 6.29
N THR A 119 -24.33 21.05 5.82
CA THR A 119 -25.28 22.00 6.41
C THR A 119 -25.95 21.51 7.70
N ARG A 120 -25.79 20.24 8.07
CA ARG A 120 -26.40 19.69 9.28
C ARG A 120 -25.74 20.28 10.53
N MET A 121 -26.56 20.61 11.52
CA MET A 121 -26.07 21.07 12.83
C MET A 121 -25.40 19.90 13.57
N LEU A 122 -24.24 20.14 14.17
CA LEU A 122 -23.50 19.12 14.93
C LEU A 122 -24.33 18.51 16.07
N ARG A 123 -25.10 19.33 16.77
CA ARG A 123 -25.99 18.88 17.86
C ARG A 123 -27.07 17.88 17.43
N GLY A 124 -27.36 17.81 16.12
CA GLY A 124 -28.30 16.84 15.56
C GLY A 124 -27.66 15.52 15.12
N ILE A 125 -26.32 15.39 15.23
CA ILE A 125 -25.60 14.17 14.89
C ILE A 125 -25.42 13.33 16.16
N ASN A 126 -26.24 12.29 16.28
CA ASN A 126 -26.16 11.33 17.39
C ASN A 126 -25.44 10.02 16.97
N PHE A 127 -25.20 9.11 17.92
CA PHE A 127 -24.51 7.85 17.69
C PHE A 127 -25.27 6.96 16.69
N GLU A 128 -26.61 6.93 16.72
CA GLU A 128 -27.42 6.16 15.77
C GLU A 128 -27.23 6.64 14.32
N SER A 129 -27.12 7.96 14.12
CA SER A 129 -26.83 8.55 12.81
C SER A 129 -25.46 8.09 12.30
N VAL A 130 -24.46 8.04 13.19
CA VAL A 130 -23.12 7.54 12.87
C VAL A 130 -23.17 6.05 12.54
N ASP A 131 -23.87 5.23 13.32
CA ASP A 131 -24.01 3.79 13.09
C ASP A 131 -24.68 3.50 11.74
N LYS A 132 -25.73 4.22 11.37
CA LYS A 132 -26.37 4.12 10.04
C LYS A 132 -25.37 4.43 8.91
N ILE A 133 -24.55 5.47 9.07
CA ILE A 133 -23.54 5.84 8.08
C ILE A 133 -22.45 4.77 7.98
N LEU A 134 -22.01 4.21 9.11
CA LEU A 134 -21.01 3.15 9.16
C LEU A 134 -21.53 1.85 8.58
N ALA A 135 -22.77 1.47 8.86
CA ALA A 135 -23.44 0.31 8.27
C ALA A 135 -23.51 0.41 6.75
N LYS A 136 -23.91 1.58 6.21
CA LYS A 136 -23.92 1.84 4.78
C LYS A 136 -22.50 1.78 4.18
N LYS A 137 -21.51 2.36 4.86
CA LYS A 137 -20.11 2.33 4.41
C LYS A 137 -19.49 0.93 4.43
N ARG A 138 -20.00 0.02 5.28
CA ARG A 138 -19.56 -1.37 5.34
C ARG A 138 -19.92 -2.16 4.08
N VAL A 139 -21.00 -1.81 3.41
CA VAL A 139 -21.40 -2.46 2.16
C VAL A 139 -20.43 -2.10 1.04
N LYS A 140 -19.96 -3.10 0.31
CA LYS A 140 -19.15 -2.89 -0.88
C LYS A 140 -20.05 -2.57 -2.06
N THR A 141 -19.76 -1.49 -2.77
CA THR A 141 -20.47 -1.07 -3.99
C THR A 141 -19.49 -0.94 -5.14
N GLY A 142 -19.95 -1.17 -6.37
CA GLY A 142 -19.11 -1.14 -7.58
C GLY A 142 -18.51 -2.48 -7.96
N VAL A 143 -17.84 -2.54 -9.11
CA VAL A 143 -17.29 -3.76 -9.70
C VAL A 143 -15.78 -3.60 -9.93
N GLY A 144 -15.01 -4.64 -9.66
CA GLY A 144 -13.57 -4.68 -9.89
C GLY A 144 -12.79 -3.58 -9.17
N ASN A 145 -11.94 -2.89 -9.88
CA ASN A 145 -11.07 -1.83 -9.31
C ASN A 145 -11.82 -0.55 -8.89
N LYS A 146 -13.10 -0.44 -9.19
CA LYS A 146 -13.95 0.69 -8.78
C LYS A 146 -14.79 0.41 -7.53
N THR A 147 -14.53 -0.70 -6.85
CA THR A 147 -15.22 -1.05 -5.61
C THR A 147 -14.94 -0.02 -4.52
N LYS A 148 -16.01 0.52 -3.92
CA LYS A 148 -15.98 1.44 -2.78
C LYS A 148 -16.60 0.78 -1.56
N GLY A 149 -16.28 1.27 -0.35
CA GLY A 149 -16.84 0.74 0.90
C GLY A 149 -16.12 -0.51 1.41
N GLY A 150 -16.82 -1.28 2.23
CA GLY A 150 -16.34 -2.47 2.93
C GLY A 150 -15.94 -2.21 4.38
N ILE A 151 -15.80 -3.27 5.18
CA ILE A 151 -15.54 -3.20 6.63
C ILE A 151 -14.33 -2.31 6.98
N ASN A 152 -13.22 -2.42 6.24
CA ASN A 152 -12.02 -1.62 6.50
C ASN A 152 -12.25 -0.12 6.21
N ALA A 153 -13.09 0.21 5.22
CA ALA A 153 -13.45 1.59 4.93
C ALA A 153 -14.34 2.18 6.04
N ALA A 154 -15.27 1.39 6.56
CA ALA A 154 -16.11 1.77 7.68
C ALA A 154 -15.32 1.95 8.98
N ILE A 155 -14.40 1.02 9.30
CA ILE A 155 -13.49 1.15 10.45
C ILE A 155 -12.63 2.41 10.35
N LYS A 156 -12.08 2.68 9.15
CA LYS A 156 -11.30 3.89 8.92
C LYS A 156 -12.15 5.15 9.10
N LEU A 157 -13.35 5.17 8.53
CA LEU A 157 -14.28 6.30 8.69
C LEU A 157 -14.58 6.53 10.18
N ARG A 158 -14.96 5.49 10.94
CA ARG A 158 -15.23 5.60 12.37
C ARG A 158 -14.04 6.19 13.13
N LYS A 159 -12.83 5.69 12.85
CA LYS A 159 -11.59 6.19 13.47
C LYS A 159 -11.40 7.69 13.23
N GLU A 160 -11.58 8.14 12.02
CA GLU A 160 -11.39 9.56 11.70
C GLU A 160 -12.55 10.42 12.24
N LEU A 161 -13.77 9.90 12.30
CA LEU A 161 -14.90 10.57 12.95
C LEU A 161 -14.70 10.71 14.46
N VAL A 162 -14.19 9.68 15.15
CA VAL A 162 -13.85 9.77 16.57
C VAL A 162 -12.87 10.93 16.81
N ARG A 163 -11.78 10.99 16.02
CA ARG A 163 -10.79 12.08 16.13
C ARG A 163 -11.37 13.47 15.85
N PHE A 164 -12.25 13.56 14.86
CA PHE A 164 -12.93 14.79 14.50
C PHE A 164 -13.86 15.26 15.61
N PHE A 165 -14.73 14.38 16.14
CA PHE A 165 -15.65 14.74 17.22
C PHE A 165 -14.94 14.97 18.57
N ASP A 166 -13.79 14.32 18.85
CA ASP A 166 -12.93 14.68 19.98
C ASP A 166 -12.41 16.12 19.88
N PHE A 167 -12.07 16.55 18.66
CA PHE A 167 -11.73 17.96 18.43
C PHE A 167 -12.93 18.87 18.65
N CYS A 168 -14.12 18.51 18.14
CA CYS A 168 -15.35 19.30 18.31
C CYS A 168 -15.70 19.46 19.80
N LEU A 169 -15.55 18.38 20.59
CA LEU A 169 -15.75 18.39 22.04
C LEU A 169 -14.80 19.39 22.73
N LYS A 170 -13.49 19.27 22.44
CA LYS A 170 -12.45 20.18 22.98
C LYS A 170 -12.64 21.63 22.55
N ALA A 171 -13.24 21.86 21.38
CA ALA A 171 -13.50 23.18 20.84
C ALA A 171 -14.85 23.76 21.30
N GLY A 172 -15.61 23.05 22.14
CA GLY A 172 -16.94 23.48 22.62
C GLY A 172 -18.03 23.49 21.53
N LEU A 173 -17.83 22.73 20.45
CA LEU A 173 -18.79 22.68 19.32
C LEU A 173 -19.85 21.59 19.50
N CYS A 174 -19.63 20.64 20.36
CA CYS A 174 -20.57 19.60 20.76
C CYS A 174 -20.30 19.16 22.23
N GLU A 175 -21.28 18.56 22.88
CA GLU A 175 -21.19 18.11 24.28
C GLU A 175 -20.73 16.66 24.39
N VAL A 176 -20.92 15.86 23.36
CA VAL A 176 -20.58 14.44 23.32
C VAL A 176 -19.90 14.07 22.01
N ASN A 177 -19.13 12.99 22.02
CA ASN A 177 -18.58 12.42 20.79
C ASN A 177 -19.47 11.26 20.30
N PRO A 178 -20.33 11.48 19.29
CA PRO A 178 -21.27 10.46 18.83
C PRO A 178 -20.54 9.28 18.14
N ALA A 179 -19.37 9.52 17.56
CA ALA A 179 -18.59 8.45 16.94
C ALA A 179 -17.86 7.57 17.97
N ALA A 180 -17.50 8.10 19.13
CA ALA A 180 -16.98 7.30 20.23
C ALA A 180 -18.05 6.40 20.84
N GLN A 181 -19.29 6.92 20.97
CA GLN A 181 -20.46 6.19 21.44
C GLN A 181 -20.98 5.15 20.45
N SER A 182 -20.69 5.30 19.15
CA SER A 182 -21.11 4.37 18.11
C SER A 182 -20.50 2.98 18.28
N GLU A 183 -21.15 1.96 17.74
CA GLU A 183 -20.70 0.57 17.87
C GLU A 183 -19.30 0.37 17.30
N LYS A 184 -18.44 -0.38 18.03
CA LYS A 184 -17.14 -0.79 17.52
C LYS A 184 -17.31 -1.87 16.46
N LEU A 185 -16.99 -1.55 15.22
CA LEU A 185 -17.06 -2.50 14.11
C LEU A 185 -16.08 -3.65 14.31
N LYS A 186 -16.62 -4.87 14.43
CA LYS A 186 -15.83 -6.10 14.48
C LYS A 186 -15.72 -6.68 13.08
N VAL A 187 -14.50 -7.10 12.72
CA VAL A 187 -14.25 -7.80 11.45
C VAL A 187 -14.61 -9.25 11.63
N ALA A 188 -15.65 -9.73 10.98
CA ALA A 188 -16.01 -11.15 10.97
C ALA A 188 -14.89 -11.98 10.31
N ILE A 189 -14.80 -13.27 10.65
CA ILE A 189 -13.76 -14.16 10.12
C ILE A 189 -13.76 -14.15 8.58
N GLY A 190 -14.92 -14.20 7.94
CA GLY A 190 -15.07 -14.13 6.48
C GLY A 190 -14.75 -12.77 5.84
N GLU A 191 -14.72 -11.68 6.62
CA GLU A 191 -14.39 -10.33 6.15
C GLU A 191 -12.90 -9.99 6.30
N ARG A 192 -12.13 -10.85 6.99
CA ARG A 192 -10.69 -10.63 7.18
C ARG A 192 -9.97 -10.73 5.85
N THR A 193 -9.23 -9.70 5.49
CA THR A 193 -8.35 -9.78 4.33
C THR A 193 -7.12 -10.62 4.69
N LYS A 194 -6.78 -11.60 3.86
CA LYS A 194 -5.55 -12.40 4.03
C LYS A 194 -4.26 -11.58 3.85
N GLY A 195 -4.39 -10.28 3.58
CA GLY A 195 -3.27 -9.41 3.28
C GLY A 195 -2.65 -9.76 1.92
N PHE A 196 -1.43 -9.31 1.70
CA PHE A 196 -0.66 -9.69 0.51
C PHE A 196 -0.19 -11.14 0.64
N HIS A 197 -0.28 -11.90 -0.45
CA HIS A 197 0.24 -13.25 -0.54
C HIS A 197 1.75 -13.25 -0.24
N THR A 198 2.20 -14.18 0.62
CA THR A 198 3.62 -14.41 0.90
C THR A 198 4.13 -15.38 -0.16
N TRP A 199 5.16 -15.00 -0.91
CA TRP A 199 5.69 -15.86 -1.96
C TRP A 199 6.27 -17.15 -1.37
N THR A 200 5.93 -18.28 -1.97
CA THR A 200 6.53 -19.58 -1.70
C THR A 200 7.88 -19.73 -2.43
N GLU A 201 8.67 -20.73 -2.08
CA GLU A 201 9.92 -21.03 -2.77
C GLU A 201 9.69 -21.42 -4.24
N ALA A 202 8.62 -22.19 -4.51
CA ALA A 202 8.26 -22.57 -5.85
C ALA A 202 7.90 -21.35 -6.74
N GLU A 203 7.16 -20.38 -6.19
CA GLU A 203 6.80 -19.15 -6.90
C GLU A 203 8.02 -18.23 -7.16
N ILE A 204 8.94 -18.15 -6.20
CA ILE A 204 10.21 -17.44 -6.36
C ILE A 204 11.02 -18.10 -7.48
N GLN A 205 11.11 -19.43 -7.50
CA GLN A 205 11.83 -20.16 -8.54
C GLN A 205 11.13 -20.01 -9.91
N GLN A 206 9.81 -20.12 -9.97
CA GLN A 206 9.02 -19.86 -11.19
C GLN A 206 9.33 -18.48 -11.80
N TYR A 207 9.39 -17.46 -10.96
CA TYR A 207 9.73 -16.11 -11.40
C TYR A 207 11.18 -16.04 -11.92
N ARG A 208 12.12 -16.72 -11.24
CA ARG A 208 13.53 -16.83 -11.65
C ARG A 208 13.71 -17.54 -12.96
N ASP A 209 12.91 -18.57 -13.21
CA ASP A 209 12.95 -19.33 -14.45
C ASP A 209 12.41 -18.57 -15.64
N HIS A 210 11.40 -17.75 -15.39
CA HIS A 210 10.84 -16.89 -16.43
C HIS A 210 11.73 -15.66 -16.71
N HIS A 211 12.21 -14.99 -15.67
CA HIS A 211 13.07 -13.80 -15.76
C HIS A 211 14.51 -14.15 -15.44
N LYS A 212 15.33 -14.36 -16.46
CA LYS A 212 16.74 -14.75 -16.29
C LYS A 212 17.61 -13.60 -15.75
N LEU A 213 18.81 -13.93 -15.26
CA LEU A 213 19.82 -12.94 -14.91
C LEU A 213 20.09 -11.99 -16.07
N GLY A 214 20.40 -10.74 -15.75
CA GLY A 214 20.56 -9.67 -16.75
C GLY A 214 19.25 -8.97 -17.13
N THR A 215 18.10 -9.40 -16.61
CA THR A 215 16.83 -8.72 -16.81
C THR A 215 16.50 -7.80 -15.63
N ARG A 216 15.85 -6.66 -15.89
CA ARG A 216 15.42 -5.72 -14.85
C ARG A 216 14.39 -6.34 -13.91
N GLU A 217 13.56 -7.19 -14.44
CA GLU A 217 12.52 -7.95 -13.74
C GLU A 217 13.16 -8.84 -12.66
N ARG A 218 14.21 -9.60 -13.05
CA ARG A 218 14.98 -10.44 -12.11
C ARG A 218 15.66 -9.60 -11.05
N LEU A 219 16.36 -8.53 -11.43
CA LEU A 219 17.04 -7.67 -10.47
C LEU A 219 16.05 -7.03 -9.49
N ALA A 220 14.85 -6.62 -9.94
CA ALA A 220 13.83 -6.06 -9.06
C ALA A 220 13.38 -7.07 -7.99
N MET A 221 13.17 -8.33 -8.39
CA MET A 221 12.83 -9.38 -7.43
C MET A 221 13.94 -9.61 -6.40
N GLU A 222 15.19 -9.72 -6.84
CA GLU A 222 16.33 -9.93 -5.94
C GLU A 222 16.52 -8.74 -4.99
N LEU A 223 16.32 -7.50 -5.46
CA LEU A 223 16.33 -6.32 -4.59
C LEU A 223 15.27 -6.40 -3.49
N TYR A 224 14.03 -6.76 -3.82
CA TYR A 224 12.98 -6.94 -2.79
C TYR A 224 13.34 -8.06 -1.81
N LEU A 225 13.78 -9.19 -2.33
CA LEU A 225 14.01 -10.42 -1.55
C LEU A 225 15.19 -10.28 -0.60
N TRP A 226 16.31 -9.71 -1.05
CA TRP A 226 17.56 -9.67 -0.28
C TRP A 226 17.70 -8.41 0.58
N THR A 227 17.01 -7.32 0.22
CA THR A 227 17.09 -6.10 1.03
C THR A 227 15.98 -6.00 2.06
N ASP A 228 14.89 -6.75 1.90
CA ASP A 228 13.67 -6.62 2.72
C ASP A 228 13.15 -5.19 2.81
N GLN A 229 13.32 -4.37 1.74
CA GLN A 229 12.85 -2.99 1.76
C GLN A 229 11.51 -2.81 1.06
N ARG A 230 10.82 -1.71 1.39
CA ARG A 230 9.54 -1.39 0.80
C ARG A 230 9.71 -0.85 -0.62
N ARG A 231 8.68 -0.94 -1.44
CA ARG A 231 8.68 -0.41 -2.81
C ARG A 231 9.20 1.04 -2.90
N CYS A 232 8.80 1.89 -1.96
CA CYS A 232 9.22 3.29 -1.92
C CYS A 232 10.71 3.49 -1.64
N ASP A 233 11.39 2.45 -1.20
CA ASP A 233 12.82 2.46 -0.88
C ASP A 233 13.61 1.72 -1.98
N VAL A 234 13.14 0.54 -2.43
CA VAL A 234 13.81 -0.29 -3.45
C VAL A 234 14.02 0.45 -4.78
N PHE A 235 13.01 1.15 -5.31
CA PHE A 235 13.14 1.81 -6.62
C PHE A 235 14.17 2.93 -6.67
N LYS A 236 14.63 3.40 -5.51
CA LYS A 236 15.65 4.47 -5.37
C LYS A 236 17.07 3.95 -5.21
N MET A 237 17.25 2.64 -5.05
CA MET A 237 18.56 2.04 -4.83
C MET A 237 19.39 2.06 -6.12
N GLY A 238 20.68 2.38 -5.99
CA GLY A 238 21.61 2.45 -7.11
C GLY A 238 23.07 2.17 -6.72
N LYS A 239 23.93 1.92 -7.71
CA LYS A 239 25.35 1.55 -7.52
C LYS A 239 26.13 2.59 -6.75
N ALA A 240 25.85 3.89 -6.99
CA ALA A 240 26.56 4.99 -6.34
C ALA A 240 26.36 5.05 -4.81
N GLN A 241 25.34 4.35 -4.30
CA GLN A 241 25.06 4.29 -2.86
C GLN A 241 25.84 3.17 -2.14
N ILE A 242 26.48 2.27 -2.86
CA ILE A 242 27.17 1.14 -2.25
C ILE A 242 28.45 1.62 -1.55
N VAL A 243 28.53 1.36 -0.25
CA VAL A 243 29.70 1.66 0.58
C VAL A 243 30.06 0.42 1.40
N GLY A 244 31.27 -0.09 1.26
CA GLY A 244 31.75 -1.25 2.03
C GLY A 244 30.85 -2.51 1.89
N GLY A 245 30.32 -2.77 0.69
CA GLY A 245 29.44 -3.92 0.44
C GLY A 245 28.01 -3.78 1.02
N ARG A 246 27.60 -2.58 1.40
CA ARG A 246 26.28 -2.27 1.98
C ARG A 246 25.62 -1.12 1.24
N ILE A 247 24.28 -1.09 1.26
CA ILE A 247 23.48 0.04 0.77
C ILE A 247 22.88 0.76 1.98
N PRO A 248 23.18 2.05 2.21
CA PRO A 248 22.47 2.86 3.20
C PRO A 248 21.05 3.16 2.71
N VAL A 249 20.06 2.90 3.54
CA VAL A 249 18.65 3.12 3.23
C VAL A 249 18.03 3.96 4.32
N VAL A 250 17.50 5.14 3.97
CA VAL A 250 16.60 5.89 4.84
C VAL A 250 15.17 5.57 4.42
N GLN A 251 14.47 4.80 5.24
CA GLN A 251 13.11 4.34 4.92
C GLN A 251 12.15 5.50 4.80
N ALA A 252 11.55 5.69 3.63
CA ALA A 252 10.64 6.81 3.34
C ALA A 252 9.38 6.86 4.23
N LYS A 253 8.95 5.72 4.79
CA LYS A 253 7.76 5.64 5.64
C LYS A 253 8.05 5.95 7.11
N THR A 254 9.22 5.59 7.62
CA THR A 254 9.55 5.63 9.05
C THR A 254 10.70 6.56 9.38
N GLY A 255 11.45 7.04 8.38
CA GLY A 255 12.66 7.84 8.59
C GLY A 255 13.86 7.03 9.09
N LYS A 256 13.70 5.71 9.31
CA LYS A 256 14.74 4.88 9.90
C LYS A 256 15.91 4.68 8.94
N ALA A 257 17.12 4.93 9.40
CA ALA A 257 18.36 4.66 8.67
C ALA A 257 18.82 3.22 8.91
N LEU A 258 19.15 2.52 7.84
CA LEU A 258 19.61 1.13 7.84
C LEU A 258 20.84 0.99 6.95
N TRP A 259 21.71 0.04 7.28
CA TRP A 259 22.80 -0.42 6.44
C TRP A 259 22.50 -1.84 5.99
N VAL A 260 22.02 -2.01 4.76
CA VAL A 260 21.62 -3.30 4.20
C VAL A 260 22.79 -3.95 3.50
N PRO A 261 23.28 -5.12 3.97
CA PRO A 261 24.36 -5.84 3.30
C PRO A 261 23.89 -6.40 1.96
N LEU A 262 24.80 -6.45 0.99
CA LEU A 262 24.55 -7.07 -0.32
C LEU A 262 24.86 -8.56 -0.25
N ALA A 263 23.84 -9.39 -0.37
CA ALA A 263 24.02 -10.83 -0.48
C ALA A 263 24.70 -11.20 -1.82
N PRO A 264 25.48 -12.30 -1.88
CA PRO A 264 26.14 -12.74 -3.10
C PRO A 264 25.19 -12.88 -4.31
N GLN A 265 23.99 -13.41 -4.09
CA GLN A 265 22.97 -13.58 -5.13
C GLN A 265 22.43 -12.23 -5.67
N LEU A 266 22.33 -11.22 -4.80
CA LEU A 266 21.97 -9.87 -5.23
C LEU A 266 23.11 -9.22 -6.02
N LEU A 267 24.35 -9.40 -5.59
CA LEU A 267 25.54 -8.93 -6.32
C LEU A 267 25.61 -9.56 -7.72
N GLU A 268 25.40 -10.87 -7.83
CA GLU A 268 25.33 -11.56 -9.11
C GLU A 268 24.28 -10.93 -10.04
N ALA A 269 23.07 -10.68 -9.52
CA ALA A 269 22.01 -10.05 -10.30
C ALA A 269 22.34 -8.60 -10.71
N ILE A 270 23.06 -7.85 -9.88
CA ILE A 270 23.51 -6.48 -10.18
C ILE A 270 24.60 -6.51 -11.27
N VAL A 271 25.57 -7.43 -11.17
CA VAL A 271 26.68 -7.53 -12.12
C VAL A 271 26.19 -8.03 -13.49
N ALA A 272 25.24 -8.94 -13.52
CA ALA A 272 24.65 -9.46 -14.76
C ALA A 272 23.88 -8.42 -15.58
N MET A 273 23.54 -7.25 -15.01
CA MET A 273 22.75 -6.24 -15.71
C MET A 273 23.53 -5.54 -16.82
N PRO A 274 22.98 -5.47 -18.03
CA PRO A 274 23.54 -4.67 -19.12
C PRO A 274 23.68 -3.18 -18.72
N PRO A 275 24.80 -2.51 -19.03
CA PRO A 275 25.03 -1.12 -18.63
C PRO A 275 23.93 -0.12 -19.05
N HIS A 276 23.36 -0.31 -20.23
CA HIS A 276 22.29 0.57 -20.77
C HIS A 276 20.93 0.41 -20.06
N LEU A 277 20.75 -0.63 -19.22
CA LEU A 277 19.54 -0.89 -18.43
C LEU A 277 19.67 -0.48 -16.97
N THR A 278 20.80 0.14 -16.61
CA THR A 278 21.08 0.63 -15.26
C THR A 278 21.56 2.09 -15.29
N SER A 279 21.55 2.75 -14.15
CA SER A 279 22.21 4.04 -13.95
C SER A 279 22.99 4.01 -12.63
N PRO A 280 24.00 4.89 -12.46
CA PRO A 280 24.69 5.00 -11.17
C PRO A 280 23.75 5.25 -9.98
N PHE A 281 22.67 5.99 -10.22
CA PHE A 281 21.70 6.40 -9.19
C PHE A 281 20.52 5.47 -9.01
N CYS A 282 20.23 4.60 -10.00
CA CYS A 282 19.13 3.64 -9.95
C CYS A 282 19.56 2.31 -10.55
N PHE A 283 19.40 1.21 -9.80
CA PHE A 283 19.65 -0.14 -10.36
C PHE A 283 18.69 -0.47 -11.51
N ILE A 284 17.48 0.08 -11.48
CA ILE A 284 16.44 -0.25 -12.44
C ILE A 284 15.91 1.04 -13.06
N VAL A 285 16.11 1.18 -14.35
CA VAL A 285 15.57 2.27 -15.17
C VAL A 285 14.49 1.75 -16.14
N SER A 286 13.65 2.65 -16.62
CA SER A 286 12.67 2.34 -17.66
C SER A 286 13.36 1.96 -18.99
N ARG A 287 12.61 1.46 -19.97
CA ARG A 287 13.15 1.22 -21.33
C ARG A 287 13.73 2.48 -21.98
N LYS A 288 13.35 3.66 -21.51
CA LYS A 288 13.85 4.96 -21.98
C LYS A 288 15.08 5.46 -21.21
N GLY A 289 15.66 4.63 -20.32
CA GLY A 289 16.80 5.02 -19.46
C GLY A 289 16.45 5.97 -18.32
N THR A 290 15.18 6.26 -18.07
CA THR A 290 14.73 7.16 -16.99
C THR A 290 14.36 6.40 -15.72
N ALA A 291 14.56 7.04 -14.56
CA ALA A 291 14.11 6.48 -13.29
C ALA A 291 12.59 6.29 -13.27
N TYR A 292 12.13 5.26 -12.59
CA TYR A 292 10.71 5.05 -12.32
C TYR A 292 10.20 6.03 -11.26
N THR A 293 8.90 6.33 -11.30
CA THR A 293 8.18 6.82 -10.12
C THR A 293 7.81 5.63 -9.24
N LYS A 294 7.50 5.88 -7.98
CA LYS A 294 7.05 4.84 -7.04
C LYS A 294 5.85 4.04 -7.56
N GLU A 295 4.89 4.72 -8.18
CA GLU A 295 3.67 4.12 -8.72
C GLU A 295 3.96 3.32 -9.99
N SER A 296 4.72 3.89 -10.93
CA SER A 296 5.08 3.23 -12.19
C SER A 296 5.95 1.99 -11.96
N PHE A 297 6.88 2.04 -11.00
CA PHE A 297 7.69 0.87 -10.62
C PHE A 297 6.83 -0.27 -10.07
N GLY A 298 5.87 0.06 -9.19
CA GLY A 298 4.97 -0.96 -8.63
C GLY A 298 4.06 -1.61 -9.67
N ASN A 299 3.55 -0.83 -10.63
CA ASN A 299 2.73 -1.35 -11.71
C ASN A 299 3.54 -2.24 -12.68
N TRP A 300 4.73 -1.76 -13.08
CA TRP A 300 5.64 -2.51 -13.92
C TRP A 300 6.05 -3.85 -13.28
N PHE A 301 6.39 -3.86 -11.98
CA PHE A 301 6.73 -5.10 -11.29
C PHE A 301 5.55 -6.06 -11.20
N LYS A 302 4.34 -5.55 -11.02
CA LYS A 302 3.12 -6.36 -11.09
C LYS A 302 2.93 -6.97 -12.48
N ASP A 303 3.15 -6.20 -13.55
CA ASP A 303 3.06 -6.70 -14.92
C ASP A 303 4.12 -7.80 -15.16
N ALA A 304 5.32 -7.67 -14.59
CA ALA A 304 6.35 -8.72 -14.61
C ALA A 304 5.93 -10.00 -13.87
N CYS A 305 5.25 -9.88 -12.72
CA CYS A 305 4.69 -11.03 -12.02
C CYS A 305 3.63 -11.75 -12.89
N VAL A 306 2.74 -11.00 -13.54
CA VAL A 306 1.73 -11.56 -14.45
C VAL A 306 2.36 -12.29 -15.62
N ALA A 307 3.43 -11.74 -16.21
CA ALA A 307 4.17 -12.37 -17.29
C ALA A 307 4.77 -13.74 -16.88
N ALA A 308 5.18 -13.87 -15.62
CA ALA A 308 5.66 -15.13 -15.04
C ALA A 308 4.54 -16.09 -14.59
N GLY A 309 3.26 -15.79 -14.89
CA GLY A 309 2.11 -16.60 -14.44
C GLY A 309 1.68 -16.34 -12.99
N LEU A 310 2.22 -15.33 -12.32
CA LEU A 310 2.00 -15.03 -10.91
C LEU A 310 1.01 -13.85 -10.73
N MET A 311 -0.28 -14.08 -11.02
CA MET A 311 -1.34 -13.06 -11.19
C MET A 311 -1.56 -12.15 -9.97
N HIS A 312 -1.41 -12.68 -8.74
CA HIS A 312 -1.74 -11.95 -7.49
C HIS A 312 -0.51 -11.55 -6.68
N HIS A 313 0.67 -11.62 -7.29
CA HIS A 313 1.94 -11.39 -6.65
C HIS A 313 2.40 -9.93 -6.75
N ASN A 314 3.23 -9.51 -5.81
CA ASN A 314 3.79 -8.16 -5.76
C ASN A 314 5.05 -8.11 -4.87
N GLY A 315 5.79 -7.00 -4.90
CA GLY A 315 7.02 -6.84 -4.11
C GLY A 315 6.83 -6.88 -2.59
N HIS A 316 5.61 -6.58 -2.07
CA HIS A 316 5.37 -6.70 -0.63
C HIS A 316 5.30 -8.16 -0.17
N GLY A 317 4.80 -9.05 -1.03
CA GLY A 317 4.82 -10.49 -0.78
C GLY A 317 6.25 -11.08 -0.71
N LEU A 318 7.19 -10.56 -1.51
CA LEU A 318 8.61 -10.94 -1.42
C LEU A 318 9.24 -10.53 -0.09
N ARG A 319 8.94 -9.32 0.38
CA ARG A 319 9.37 -8.89 1.72
C ARG A 319 8.82 -9.80 2.82
N LYS A 320 7.57 -10.26 2.71
CA LYS A 320 7.01 -11.27 3.61
C LYS A 320 7.75 -12.61 3.50
N ALA A 321 8.14 -13.03 2.29
CA ALA A 321 8.92 -14.25 2.08
C ALA A 321 10.31 -14.19 2.74
N THR A 322 10.98 -13.04 2.70
CA THR A 322 12.26 -12.83 3.40
C THR A 322 12.11 -13.02 4.90
N LEU A 323 11.09 -12.39 5.50
CA LEU A 323 10.84 -12.53 6.94
C LEU A 323 10.46 -13.97 7.31
N ARG A 324 9.67 -14.67 6.48
CA ARG A 324 9.35 -16.09 6.66
C ARG A 324 10.61 -16.94 6.63
N ARG A 325 11.49 -16.76 5.61
CA ARG A 325 12.77 -17.49 5.52
C ARG A 325 13.64 -17.29 6.76
N LEU A 326 13.75 -16.05 7.24
CA LEU A 326 14.52 -15.75 8.46
C LEU A 326 13.91 -16.43 9.69
N ALA A 327 12.59 -16.47 9.79
CA ALA A 327 11.88 -17.16 10.86
C ALA A 327 12.12 -18.69 10.80
N GLU A 328 12.00 -19.30 9.61
CA GLU A 328 12.28 -20.72 9.37
C GLU A 328 13.73 -21.10 9.72
N LEU A 329 14.68 -20.18 9.52
CA LEU A 329 16.09 -20.34 9.94
C LEU A 329 16.28 -20.14 11.47
N GLY A 330 15.24 -19.84 12.22
CA GLY A 330 15.34 -19.58 13.66
C GLY A 330 16.02 -18.26 14.01
N THR A 331 16.04 -17.31 13.07
CA THR A 331 16.66 -15.99 13.28
C THR A 331 15.90 -15.23 14.36
N ALA A 332 16.60 -14.73 15.37
CA ALA A 332 16.00 -13.93 16.43
C ALA A 332 15.39 -12.61 15.92
N ASN A 333 14.41 -12.05 16.63
CA ASN A 333 13.72 -10.81 16.23
C ASN A 333 14.67 -9.62 16.03
N LYS A 334 15.76 -9.52 16.81
CA LYS A 334 16.68 -8.37 16.73
C LYS A 334 17.42 -8.27 15.38
N PRO A 335 18.04 -9.32 14.81
CA PRO A 335 18.55 -9.31 13.45
C PRO A 335 17.47 -9.07 12.39
N MET A 336 16.29 -9.67 12.53
CA MET A 336 15.17 -9.44 11.60
C MET A 336 14.74 -7.96 11.58
N LYS A 337 14.68 -7.30 12.75
CA LYS A 337 14.42 -5.86 12.86
C LYS A 337 15.53 -5.01 12.26
N ALA A 338 16.79 -5.41 12.41
CA ALA A 338 17.93 -4.70 11.85
C ALA A 338 17.89 -4.68 10.31
N LEU A 339 17.48 -5.77 9.66
CA LEU A 339 17.31 -5.84 8.21
C LEU A 339 16.05 -5.13 7.74
N SER A 340 14.92 -5.45 8.36
CA SER A 340 13.59 -4.99 7.91
C SER A 340 13.27 -3.53 8.26
N GLY A 341 13.92 -2.99 9.29
CA GLY A 341 13.57 -1.70 9.86
C GLY A 341 12.23 -1.70 10.60
N GLN A 342 11.66 -2.87 10.93
CA GLN A 342 10.47 -2.98 11.78
C GLN A 342 10.84 -2.73 13.23
N GLU A 343 9.96 -2.10 13.99
CA GLU A 343 10.23 -1.76 15.39
C GLU A 343 9.49 -2.67 16.37
N ARG A 344 8.29 -3.08 15.99
CA ARG A 344 7.39 -3.83 16.87
C ARG A 344 7.52 -5.32 16.67
N ASP A 345 7.62 -6.06 17.77
CA ASP A 345 7.67 -7.53 17.74
C ASP A 345 6.37 -8.14 17.24
N GLU A 346 5.21 -7.52 17.53
CA GLU A 346 3.91 -8.02 17.04
C GLU A 346 3.84 -8.06 15.51
N THR A 347 4.60 -7.19 14.83
CA THR A 347 4.66 -7.23 13.36
C THR A 347 5.48 -8.41 12.85
N LEU A 348 6.51 -8.83 13.58
CA LEU A 348 7.33 -10.01 13.25
C LEU A 348 6.65 -11.29 13.68
N ALA A 349 5.92 -11.28 14.80
CA ALA A 349 5.22 -12.45 15.33
C ALA A 349 4.31 -13.13 14.30
N ILE A 350 3.73 -12.37 13.36
CA ILE A 350 2.92 -12.92 12.26
C ILE A 350 3.73 -13.88 11.36
N TYR A 351 5.05 -13.68 11.24
CA TYR A 351 5.93 -14.50 10.41
C TYR A 351 6.62 -15.60 11.21
N THR A 352 6.90 -15.34 12.49
CA THR A 352 7.64 -16.28 13.34
C THR A 352 6.72 -17.30 14.00
N ALA A 353 5.45 -16.98 14.24
CA ALA A 353 4.53 -17.83 14.98
C ALA A 353 4.44 -19.26 14.42
N ASP A 354 4.22 -19.42 13.11
CA ASP A 354 4.10 -20.75 12.50
C ASP A 354 5.46 -21.48 12.41
N ALA A 355 6.54 -20.74 12.12
CA ALA A 355 7.90 -21.30 12.02
C ALA A 355 8.43 -21.69 13.41
N ASP A 356 8.23 -20.83 14.41
CA ASP A 356 8.61 -21.11 15.79
C ASP A 356 7.83 -22.27 16.38
N GLN A 357 6.53 -22.38 16.10
CA GLN A 357 5.72 -23.49 16.58
C GLN A 357 6.26 -24.83 16.10
N LYS A 358 6.55 -25.00 14.81
CA LYS A 358 7.09 -26.24 14.26
C LYS A 358 8.47 -26.56 14.84
N ARG A 359 9.38 -25.59 14.80
CA ARG A 359 10.75 -25.75 15.29
C ARG A 359 10.79 -26.09 16.78
N LEU A 360 9.99 -25.40 17.60
CA LEU A 360 9.93 -25.64 19.04
C LEU A 360 9.25 -26.99 19.35
N ALA A 361 8.26 -27.39 18.57
CA ALA A 361 7.64 -28.73 18.71
C ALA A 361 8.66 -29.84 18.38
N ASP A 362 9.42 -29.70 17.29
CA ASP A 362 10.49 -30.65 16.92
C ASP A 362 11.58 -30.73 18.00
N GLN A 363 11.99 -29.57 18.56
CA GLN A 363 12.96 -29.54 19.66
C GLN A 363 12.42 -30.20 20.92
N ALA A 364 11.17 -29.93 21.27
CA ALA A 364 10.52 -30.52 22.46
C ALA A 364 10.41 -32.05 22.35
N ILE A 365 9.96 -32.56 21.20
CA ILE A 365 9.86 -34.01 20.97
C ILE A 365 11.25 -34.67 20.95
N THR A 366 12.23 -34.02 20.34
CA THR A 366 13.61 -34.54 20.35
C THR A 366 14.20 -34.61 21.75
N ALA A 367 13.96 -33.57 22.56
CA ALA A 367 14.39 -33.54 23.96
C ALA A 367 13.71 -34.63 24.79
N LEU A 368 12.42 -34.81 24.62
CA LEU A 368 11.64 -35.86 25.32
C LEU A 368 12.11 -37.24 24.91
N ALA A 369 12.33 -37.50 23.63
CA ALA A 369 12.86 -38.81 23.17
C ALA A 369 14.23 -39.10 23.71
N ARG A 370 15.12 -38.12 23.77
CA ARG A 370 16.46 -38.29 24.38
C ARG A 370 16.39 -38.60 25.88
N TRP A 371 15.52 -37.89 26.60
CA TRP A 371 15.31 -38.15 28.03
C TRP A 371 14.82 -39.58 28.28
N GLU A 372 13.83 -40.05 27.51
CA GLU A 372 13.34 -41.42 27.65
C GLU A 372 14.39 -42.49 27.34
N MET A 373 15.22 -42.23 26.31
CA MET A 373 16.36 -43.13 26.00
C MET A 373 17.39 -43.21 27.14
N GLN A 374 17.70 -42.04 27.73
CA GLN A 374 18.63 -41.98 28.88
C GLN A 374 18.07 -42.74 30.11
N ALA A 375 16.80 -42.52 30.44
CA ALA A 375 16.13 -43.21 31.54
C ALA A 375 16.17 -44.74 31.36
N LYS A 376 15.87 -45.24 30.15
CA LYS A 376 15.98 -46.66 29.83
C LYS A 376 17.41 -47.23 29.92
N GLN A 377 18.41 -46.38 29.62
CA GLN A 377 19.84 -46.77 29.75
C GLN A 377 20.25 -46.87 31.23
N GLU A 378 19.81 -45.89 32.03
CA GLU A 378 20.12 -45.87 33.48
C GLU A 378 19.44 -47.06 34.20
N ASP A 379 18.20 -47.41 33.82
CA ASP A 379 17.52 -48.62 34.36
C ASP A 379 18.30 -49.90 33.99
N ARG A 380 18.76 -50.07 32.77
CA ARG A 380 19.60 -51.22 32.35
C ARG A 380 20.92 -51.26 33.07
N ASP A 381 21.62 -50.13 33.20
CA ASP A 381 22.90 -50.05 33.88
C ASP A 381 22.71 -50.24 35.40
N GLY A 382 21.56 -49.86 35.97
CA GLY A 382 21.15 -50.16 37.33
C GLY A 382 20.91 -51.66 37.58
N GLU A 383 20.20 -52.35 36.69
CA GLU A 383 20.01 -53.80 36.74
C GLU A 383 21.31 -54.57 36.65
N TYR A 384 22.24 -54.17 35.80
CA TYR A 384 23.60 -54.76 35.68
C TYR A 384 24.43 -54.59 36.95
N ARG A 385 24.24 -53.51 37.71
CA ARG A 385 24.96 -53.32 39.01
C ARG A 385 24.39 -54.19 40.14
N PHE A 386 23.10 -54.50 40.11
CA PHE A 386 22.46 -55.39 41.11
C PHE A 386 22.76 -56.84 40.88
N THR A 387 22.92 -57.29 39.63
CA THR A 387 23.28 -58.69 39.29
C THR A 387 24.78 -59.00 39.37
N ALA A 388 25.66 -57.99 39.52
CA ALA A 388 27.11 -58.16 39.64
C ALA A 388 27.61 -58.25 41.09
N ASN A 389 26.72 -58.12 42.11
CA ASN A 389 27.05 -58.18 43.53
C ASN A 389 26.40 -59.37 44.28
N ASP A 390 25.79 -60.31 43.58
CA ASP A 390 25.38 -61.61 44.08
C ASP A 390 26.36 -62.66 43.52
#